data_039fc863884953613f053bf218042c9f
#
_entry.id   039fc863884953613f053bf218042c9f
#
_cell.length_a   1.000
_cell.length_b   1.000
_cell.length_c   1.000
_cell.angle_alpha   90.00
_cell.angle_beta   90.00
_cell.angle_gamma   90.00
#
_symmetry.space_group_name_H-M   'P 1'
#
loop_
_entity.id
_entity.type
_entity.pdbx_description
1 polymer ?
#
loop_
_entity_poly.entity_id
_entity_poly.type
_entity_poly.pdbx_seq_one_letter_code
_entity_poly.pdbx_strand_id
1 'polypeptide(L)'
;MDRVVIIGSGAAGLSAAIRLAEENVPSFIVEEMPPWRAQSNMAEGGINAALDTMGQHDEPALHEEETYKAGRFLACREAVHRLTHSAPQIVNTLFAWGMSLNLNEDGTIQQRPFGGQTKKRTAFASASTGKQLMYTLSLIH
;
A
#
# COMPACT_ATOMS: atom_id res chain seq x y z
N MET A 1 10.61 25.57 -16.94
CA MET A 1 10.26 24.16 -16.72
C MET A 1 8.95 24.15 -15.98
N ASP A 2 7.97 23.47 -16.53
CA ASP A 2 6.70 23.27 -15.85
C ASP A 2 6.92 22.34 -14.64
N ARG A 3 6.30 22.67 -13.52
CA ARG A 3 6.38 21.88 -12.29
C ARG A 3 5.04 21.25 -12.03
N VAL A 4 5.05 20.01 -11.56
CA VAL A 4 3.83 19.35 -11.12
C VAL A 4 3.51 19.76 -9.70
N VAL A 5 2.26 20.18 -9.45
CA VAL A 5 1.74 20.48 -8.12
C VAL A 5 0.92 19.31 -7.65
N ILE A 6 1.29 18.75 -6.50
CA ILE A 6 0.57 17.66 -5.84
C ILE A 6 -0.18 18.25 -4.66
N ILE A 7 -1.48 18.08 -4.60
CA ILE A 7 -2.30 18.55 -3.47
C ILE A 7 -2.58 17.38 -2.54
N GLY A 8 -2.00 17.43 -1.36
CA GLY A 8 -2.12 16.40 -0.33
C GLY A 8 -0.86 15.54 -0.20
N SER A 9 -0.38 15.36 1.03
CA SER A 9 0.81 14.58 1.39
C SER A 9 0.48 13.21 2.01
N GLY A 10 -0.70 12.66 1.74
CA GLY A 10 -1.05 11.30 2.10
C GLY A 10 -0.29 10.27 1.25
N ALA A 11 -0.55 8.98 1.45
CA ALA A 11 0.12 7.90 0.73
C ALA A 11 0.10 8.09 -0.80
N ALA A 12 -1.01 8.53 -1.37
CA ALA A 12 -1.13 8.77 -2.81
C ALA A 12 -0.24 9.92 -3.29
N GLY A 13 -0.25 11.05 -2.56
CA GLY A 13 0.55 12.23 -2.92
C GLY A 13 2.04 11.98 -2.81
N LEU A 14 2.49 11.33 -1.73
CA LEU A 14 3.90 10.94 -1.57
C LEU A 14 4.34 9.93 -2.63
N SER A 15 3.51 8.93 -2.95
CA SER A 15 3.82 7.96 -4.02
C SER A 15 3.92 8.64 -5.39
N ALA A 16 3.05 9.61 -5.67
CA ALA A 16 3.12 10.39 -6.90
C ALA A 16 4.40 11.24 -6.96
N ALA A 17 4.79 11.87 -5.85
CA ALA A 17 6.03 12.65 -5.77
C ALA A 17 7.27 11.78 -6.01
N ILE A 18 7.33 10.60 -5.38
CA ILE A 18 8.41 9.63 -5.58
C ILE A 18 8.49 9.24 -7.06
N ARG A 19 7.36 8.89 -7.67
CA ARG A 19 7.34 8.50 -9.08
C ARG A 19 7.78 9.62 -10.02
N LEU A 20 7.39 10.86 -9.76
CA LEU A 20 7.84 12.01 -10.52
C LEU A 20 9.35 12.25 -10.35
N ALA A 21 9.87 12.07 -9.13
CA ALA A 21 11.29 12.19 -8.87
C ALA A 21 12.11 11.12 -9.61
N GLU A 22 11.65 9.86 -9.65
CA GLU A 22 12.25 8.77 -10.43
C GLU A 22 12.35 9.13 -11.93
N GLU A 23 11.35 9.86 -12.46
CA GLU A 23 11.32 10.32 -13.85
C GLU A 23 12.02 11.68 -14.06
N ASN A 24 12.67 12.22 -13.01
CA ASN A 24 13.29 13.56 -13.03
C ASN A 24 12.32 14.69 -13.38
N VAL A 25 11.06 14.57 -13.01
CA VAL A 25 10.03 15.60 -13.20
C VAL A 25 9.95 16.46 -11.94
N PRO A 26 10.27 17.76 -11.99
CA PRO A 26 10.18 18.65 -10.84
C PRO A 26 8.75 18.73 -10.31
N SER A 27 8.58 18.46 -9.01
CA SER A 27 7.28 18.55 -8.36
C SER A 27 7.40 19.19 -6.99
N PHE A 28 6.28 19.65 -6.44
CA PHE A 28 6.17 20.05 -5.04
C PHE A 28 4.79 19.68 -4.51
N ILE A 29 4.75 19.41 -3.20
CA ILE A 29 3.51 19.03 -2.51
C ILE A 29 2.98 20.26 -1.77
N VAL A 30 1.69 20.52 -1.92
CA VAL A 30 0.95 21.53 -1.16
C VAL A 30 0.04 20.81 -0.18
N GLU A 31 0.18 21.14 1.09
CA GLU A 31 -0.57 20.49 2.18
C GLU A 31 -0.95 21.51 3.24
N GLU A 32 -2.14 21.38 3.80
CA GLU A 32 -2.61 22.21 4.91
C GLU A 32 -2.02 21.73 6.24
N MET A 33 -1.77 20.44 6.38
CA MET A 33 -1.32 19.77 7.60
C MET A 33 -0.06 18.94 7.30
N PRO A 34 0.84 18.78 8.25
CA PRO A 34 2.04 17.95 8.01
C PRO A 34 1.68 16.48 7.70
N PRO A 35 2.51 15.75 6.91
CA PRO A 35 2.21 14.40 6.43
C PRO A 35 1.78 13.39 7.51
N TRP A 36 2.33 13.51 8.72
CA TRP A 36 1.95 12.65 9.85
C TRP A 36 0.54 12.90 10.39
N ARG A 37 -0.16 13.92 9.90
CA ARG A 37 -1.59 14.17 10.16
C ARG A 37 -2.49 13.74 9.00
N ALA A 38 -1.92 13.27 7.90
CA ALA A 38 -2.69 12.72 6.80
C ALA A 38 -3.50 11.50 7.26
N GLN A 39 -4.68 11.30 6.66
CA GLN A 39 -5.56 10.18 6.99
C GLN A 39 -4.86 8.82 6.83
N SER A 40 -3.96 8.69 5.88
CA SER A 40 -3.17 7.46 5.67
C SER A 40 -2.36 7.05 6.90
N ASN A 41 -1.92 8.01 7.73
CA ASN A 41 -1.19 7.74 8.97
C ASN A 41 -2.03 7.05 10.05
N MET A 42 -3.36 7.14 9.93
CA MET A 42 -4.32 6.55 10.88
C MET A 42 -4.68 5.11 10.55
N ALA A 43 -4.20 4.58 9.42
CA ALA A 43 -4.52 3.22 8.99
C ALA A 43 -3.80 2.18 9.86
N GLU A 44 -4.56 1.32 10.55
CA GLU A 44 -4.03 0.29 11.44
C GLU A 44 -4.21 -1.14 10.89
N GLY A 45 -5.12 -1.32 9.93
CA GLY A 45 -5.53 -2.64 9.43
C GLY A 45 -4.42 -3.43 8.76
N GLY A 46 -3.63 -2.80 7.96
CA GLY A 46 -2.60 -3.42 7.12
C GLY A 46 -2.84 -3.16 5.63
N ILE A 47 -2.02 -3.78 4.79
CA ILE A 47 -2.07 -3.68 3.34
C ILE A 47 -2.37 -5.07 2.78
N ASN A 48 -3.45 -5.20 2.01
CA ASN A 48 -3.82 -6.46 1.38
C ASN A 48 -2.97 -6.70 0.12
N ALA A 49 -2.29 -7.83 0.08
CA ALA A 49 -1.49 -8.26 -1.07
C ALA A 49 -1.39 -9.80 -1.09
N ALA A 50 -1.66 -10.42 -2.22
CA ALA A 50 -1.53 -11.87 -2.36
C ALA A 50 -0.06 -12.28 -2.49
N LEU A 51 0.68 -12.26 -1.36
CA LEU A 51 2.10 -12.65 -1.29
C LEU A 51 2.26 -14.16 -1.10
N ASP A 52 1.23 -14.83 -0.62
CA ASP A 52 1.19 -16.25 -0.24
C ASP A 52 2.29 -16.71 0.74
N THR A 53 2.82 -15.81 1.55
CA THR A 53 3.83 -16.13 2.57
C THR A 53 3.31 -17.04 3.68
N MET A 54 2.00 -17.27 3.73
CA MET A 54 1.33 -18.18 4.67
C MET A 54 1.01 -19.55 4.04
N GLY A 55 1.42 -19.82 2.79
CA GLY A 55 1.26 -21.11 2.11
C GLY A 55 -0.19 -21.55 1.92
N GLN A 56 -1.09 -20.59 1.63
CA GLN A 56 -2.52 -20.86 1.46
C GLN A 56 -2.96 -20.91 -0.01
N HIS A 57 -2.00 -20.88 -0.96
CA HIS A 57 -2.25 -20.76 -2.39
C HIS A 57 -3.09 -19.53 -2.72
N ASP A 58 -2.68 -18.39 -2.18
CA ASP A 58 -3.29 -17.11 -2.46
C ASP A 58 -2.70 -16.49 -3.73
N GLU A 59 -3.53 -15.88 -4.53
CA GLU A 59 -3.10 -15.28 -5.81
C GLU A 59 -3.85 -13.96 -6.09
N PRO A 60 -3.26 -13.07 -6.91
CA PRO A 60 -3.89 -11.79 -7.25
C PRO A 60 -5.27 -11.92 -7.89
N ALA A 61 -5.53 -12.98 -8.67
CA ALA A 61 -6.82 -13.22 -9.29
C ALA A 61 -7.91 -13.50 -8.25
N LEU A 62 -7.62 -14.30 -7.22
CA LEU A 62 -8.55 -14.52 -6.12
C LEU A 62 -8.78 -13.22 -5.31
N HIS A 63 -7.72 -12.46 -5.08
CA HIS A 63 -7.81 -11.15 -4.43
C HIS A 63 -8.72 -10.19 -5.22
N GLU A 64 -8.60 -10.17 -6.56
CA GLU A 64 -9.46 -9.38 -7.45
C GLU A 64 -10.93 -9.77 -7.31
N GLU A 65 -11.23 -11.07 -7.40
CA GLU A 65 -12.60 -11.58 -7.32
C GLU A 65 -13.26 -11.22 -5.99
N GLU A 66 -12.56 -11.45 -4.88
CA GLU A 66 -13.06 -11.15 -3.54
C GLU A 66 -13.25 -9.64 -3.33
N THR A 67 -12.34 -8.81 -3.82
CA THR A 67 -12.44 -7.35 -3.72
C THR A 67 -13.64 -6.83 -4.53
N TYR A 68 -13.83 -7.32 -5.75
CA TYR A 68 -14.96 -6.93 -6.60
C TYR A 68 -16.30 -7.36 -5.99
N LYS A 69 -16.37 -8.59 -5.45
CA LYS A 69 -17.56 -9.11 -4.75
C LYS A 69 -17.84 -8.33 -3.46
N ALA A 70 -16.82 -8.02 -2.65
CA ALA A 70 -16.99 -7.21 -1.45
C ALA A 70 -17.53 -5.82 -1.73
N GLY A 71 -17.10 -5.21 -2.84
CA GLY A 71 -17.63 -3.96 -3.38
C GLY A 71 -19.02 -4.07 -4.03
N ARG A 72 -19.72 -5.20 -3.87
CA ARG A 72 -21.04 -5.44 -4.46
C ARG A 72 -21.09 -5.23 -5.97
N PHE A 73 -19.98 -5.50 -6.65
CA PHE A 73 -19.81 -5.36 -8.11
C PHE A 73 -20.00 -3.92 -8.63
N LEU A 74 -19.92 -2.91 -7.75
CA LEU A 74 -20.07 -1.51 -8.12
C LEU A 74 -18.74 -0.85 -8.54
N ALA A 75 -17.61 -1.45 -8.19
CA ALA A 75 -16.30 -0.91 -8.50
C ALA A 75 -15.96 -1.01 -9.99
N CYS A 76 -15.11 -0.11 -10.48
CA CYS A 76 -14.50 -0.26 -11.80
C CYS A 76 -13.59 -1.50 -11.80
N ARG A 77 -13.93 -2.50 -12.61
CA ARG A 77 -13.21 -3.78 -12.63
C ARG A 77 -11.72 -3.62 -13.00
N GLU A 78 -11.42 -2.75 -13.93
CA GLU A 78 -10.05 -2.47 -14.34
C GLU A 78 -9.23 -1.86 -13.18
N ALA A 79 -9.83 -0.97 -12.39
CA ALA A 79 -9.18 -0.40 -11.22
C ALA A 79 -8.93 -1.46 -10.14
N VAL A 80 -9.88 -2.37 -9.89
CA VAL A 80 -9.71 -3.49 -8.97
C VAL A 80 -8.61 -4.41 -9.46
N HIS A 81 -8.59 -4.77 -10.74
CA HIS A 81 -7.54 -5.59 -11.35
C HIS A 81 -6.15 -4.97 -11.14
N ARG A 82 -5.98 -3.70 -11.49
CA ARG A 82 -4.70 -2.99 -11.30
C ARG A 82 -4.26 -2.99 -9.84
N LEU A 83 -5.18 -2.67 -8.93
CA LEU A 83 -4.91 -2.65 -7.49
C LEU A 83 -4.39 -4.00 -6.99
N THR A 84 -5.14 -5.07 -7.24
CA THR A 84 -4.87 -6.39 -6.67
C THR A 84 -3.64 -7.07 -7.28
N HIS A 85 -3.40 -6.85 -8.58
CA HIS A 85 -2.24 -7.43 -9.28
C HIS A 85 -0.94 -6.66 -9.03
N SER A 86 -1.00 -5.35 -8.73
CA SER A 86 0.19 -4.58 -8.36
C SER A 86 0.52 -4.66 -6.86
N ALA A 87 -0.45 -5.00 -6.00
CA ALA A 87 -0.28 -5.00 -4.55
C ALA A 87 0.93 -5.83 -4.06
N PRO A 88 1.21 -7.05 -4.57
CA PRO A 88 2.37 -7.82 -4.15
C PRO A 88 3.69 -7.09 -4.39
N GLN A 89 3.86 -6.51 -5.57
CA GLN A 89 5.06 -5.74 -5.90
C GLN A 89 5.19 -4.50 -5.02
N ILE A 90 4.09 -3.78 -4.80
CA ILE A 90 4.07 -2.55 -3.97
C ILE A 90 4.50 -2.89 -2.53
N VAL A 91 3.95 -3.94 -1.92
CA VAL A 91 4.31 -4.33 -0.55
C VAL A 91 5.78 -4.74 -0.46
N ASN A 92 6.27 -5.53 -1.41
CA ASN A 92 7.68 -5.90 -1.46
C ASN A 92 8.60 -4.68 -1.66
N THR A 93 8.20 -3.71 -2.48
CA THR A 93 8.94 -2.45 -2.67
C THR A 93 9.00 -1.64 -1.38
N LEU A 94 7.87 -1.46 -0.70
CA LEU A 94 7.83 -0.78 0.60
C LEU A 94 8.69 -1.46 1.65
N PHE A 95 8.68 -2.79 1.69
CA PHE A 95 9.54 -3.57 2.57
C PHE A 95 11.03 -3.39 2.23
N ALA A 96 11.39 -3.44 0.94
CA ALA A 96 12.76 -3.17 0.48
C ALA A 96 13.21 -1.73 0.79
N TRP A 97 12.31 -0.77 0.84
CA TRP A 97 12.58 0.61 1.28
C TRP A 97 12.67 0.76 2.80
N GLY A 98 12.57 -0.33 3.55
CA GLY A 98 12.73 -0.35 5.00
C GLY A 98 11.44 -0.15 5.79
N MET A 99 10.26 -0.32 5.17
CA MET A 99 9.00 -0.34 5.93
C MET A 99 9.03 -1.49 6.94
N SER A 100 8.90 -1.16 8.22
CA SER A 100 8.83 -2.17 9.28
C SER A 100 7.50 -2.90 9.21
N LEU A 101 7.52 -4.15 8.76
CA LEU A 101 6.39 -5.08 8.77
C LEU A 101 6.63 -6.22 9.75
N ASN A 102 5.59 -6.86 10.24
CA ASN A 102 5.71 -8.10 10.99
C ASN A 102 6.26 -9.20 10.08
N LEU A 103 7.17 -10.00 10.60
CA LEU A 103 7.81 -11.10 9.88
C LEU A 103 7.48 -12.45 10.52
N ASN A 104 7.49 -13.48 9.70
CA ASN A 104 7.52 -14.88 10.12
C ASN A 104 8.92 -15.25 10.62
N GLU A 105 9.07 -16.41 11.24
CA GLU A 105 10.35 -16.92 11.75
C GLU A 105 11.42 -17.09 10.65
N ASP A 106 10.99 -17.33 9.42
CA ASP A 106 11.84 -17.47 8.23
C ASP A 106 12.23 -16.12 7.57
N GLY A 107 11.80 -15.01 8.16
CA GLY A 107 12.06 -13.65 7.65
C GLY A 107 11.12 -13.18 6.54
N THR A 108 10.16 -13.98 6.11
CA THR A 108 9.15 -13.53 5.14
C THR A 108 8.10 -12.64 5.80
N ILE A 109 7.44 -11.79 5.01
CA ILE A 109 6.40 -10.88 5.50
C ILE A 109 5.24 -11.70 6.09
N GLN A 110 4.93 -11.49 7.36
CA GLN A 110 3.79 -12.12 8.02
C GLN A 110 2.49 -11.52 7.50
N GLN A 111 1.52 -12.39 7.21
CA GLN A 111 0.19 -11.98 6.77
C GLN A 111 -0.88 -12.48 7.74
N ARG A 112 -1.88 -11.64 8.01
CA ARG A 112 -2.99 -11.95 8.89
C ARG A 112 -4.33 -11.99 8.15
N PRO A 113 -5.35 -12.67 8.69
CA PRO A 113 -6.71 -12.58 8.15
C PRO A 113 -7.28 -11.18 8.38
N PHE A 114 -8.13 -10.74 7.45
CA PHE A 114 -8.92 -9.53 7.60
C PHE A 114 -10.36 -9.78 7.13
N GLY A 115 -11.32 -8.94 7.54
CA GLY A 115 -12.73 -9.15 7.21
C GLY A 115 -13.01 -9.23 5.71
N GLY A 116 -13.84 -10.21 5.30
CA GLY A 116 -14.25 -10.40 3.91
C GLY A 116 -13.24 -11.15 3.03
N GLN A 117 -12.15 -11.64 3.57
CA GLN A 117 -11.13 -12.41 2.85
C GLN A 117 -11.16 -13.89 3.25
N THR A 118 -10.91 -14.77 2.29
CA THR A 118 -10.76 -16.21 2.56
C THR A 118 -9.32 -16.61 2.85
N LYS A 119 -8.35 -15.77 2.50
CA LYS A 119 -6.90 -15.99 2.69
C LYS A 119 -6.29 -14.95 3.63
N LYS A 120 -5.19 -15.33 4.28
CA LYS A 120 -4.37 -14.42 5.07
C LYS A 120 -3.48 -13.60 4.12
N ARG A 121 -3.93 -12.44 3.66
CA ARG A 121 -3.20 -11.61 2.71
C ARG A 121 -2.87 -10.20 3.23
N THR A 122 -3.19 -9.89 4.47
CA THR A 122 -2.95 -8.56 5.01
C THR A 122 -1.56 -8.49 5.64
N ALA A 123 -0.61 -7.85 4.96
CA ALA A 123 0.67 -7.46 5.52
C ALA A 123 0.45 -6.31 6.53
N PHE A 124 1.11 -6.33 7.67
CA PHE A 124 0.83 -5.40 8.77
C PHE A 124 2.05 -5.09 9.62
N ALA A 125 1.99 -3.99 10.36
CA ALA A 125 2.97 -3.56 11.35
C ALA A 125 2.25 -3.34 12.69
N SER A 126 1.87 -4.43 13.37
CA SER A 126 1.05 -4.39 14.58
C SER A 126 -0.19 -3.50 14.40
N ALA A 127 -0.31 -2.40 15.16
CA ALA A 127 -1.37 -1.39 15.03
C ALA A 127 -0.83 -0.06 14.43
N SER A 128 0.28 -0.10 13.70
CA SER A 128 0.96 1.10 13.22
C SER A 128 1.25 1.10 11.71
N THR A 129 0.54 0.28 10.93
CA THR A 129 0.83 0.09 9.50
C THR A 129 0.85 1.41 8.73
N GLY A 130 -0.14 2.28 8.95
CA GLY A 130 -0.20 3.59 8.29
C GLY A 130 0.95 4.49 8.68
N LYS A 131 1.36 4.49 9.96
CA LYS A 131 2.53 5.25 10.43
C LYS A 131 3.80 4.77 9.75
N GLN A 132 4.02 3.45 9.66
CA GLN A 132 5.18 2.88 8.99
C GLN A 132 5.18 3.21 7.50
N LEU A 133 4.03 3.09 6.83
CA LEU A 133 3.87 3.47 5.43
C LEU A 133 4.24 4.93 5.21
N MET A 134 3.63 5.85 5.97
CA MET A 134 3.86 7.29 5.82
C MET A 134 5.30 7.67 6.14
N TYR A 135 5.89 7.07 7.16
CA TYR A 135 7.29 7.27 7.51
C TYR A 135 8.21 6.82 6.37
N THR A 136 8.01 5.61 5.85
CA THR A 136 8.80 5.07 4.73
C THR A 136 8.71 5.98 3.51
N LEU A 137 7.48 6.33 3.08
CA LEU A 137 7.28 7.19 1.92
C LEU A 137 7.88 8.60 2.10
N SER A 138 7.89 9.13 3.32
CA SER A 138 8.45 10.46 3.60
C SER A 138 9.97 10.51 3.62
N LEU A 139 10.67 9.37 3.70
CA LEU A 139 12.14 9.29 3.75
C LEU A 139 12.80 9.00 2.40
N ILE A 140 12.03 8.63 1.37
CA ILE A 140 12.57 8.18 0.08
C ILE A 140 13.01 9.33 -0.82
N HIS A 141 12.71 10.58 -0.51
CA HIS A 141 13.05 11.75 -1.34
C HIS A 141 13.95 12.76 -0.64
#